data_dc5810e64609d689cff5e24daeeee452
#
_entry.id   dc5810e64609d689cff5e24daeeee452
#
_cell.length_a   1.000
_cell.length_b   1.000
_cell.length_c   1.000
_cell.angle_alpha   90.00
_cell.angle_beta   90.00
_cell.angle_gamma   90.00
#
_symmetry.space_group_name_H-M   'P 1'
#
loop_
_entity.id
_entity.type
_entity.pdbx_description
1 polymer ?
#
loop_
_entity_poly.entity_id
_entity_poly.type
_entity_poly.pdbx_seq_one_letter_code
_entity_poly.pdbx_strand_id
1 'polypeptide(L)'
;MAKILIAGLGKGMIDIHSNERDYRKANYRIKNEDLKTYKIYKDEYFVTAVLEKHYEIDKTIYIGTAGSMWDKLYVHYCEKNKITIDEEYKKELRSITEKANKNTEVNLIDADKFNSKFSNVEIIVTKYGMDADEIFENFSEIMKIINSLNINDEIYLDITHSFRSNAMWMFLVMNYITDVIDKNIKIKTITYGMLEEMDDDIDDEENLIKVASVINLKPFYDLMKWIKGANAFKEYGNSYEFLDMLTNEELKNSMEEFSNSMNMNYIGNIKENIEKINKIEEIIKTLDGPAKLLLPDILERFAENFGKEQNTFEMLLNLAEWHYNQKRYSMSFVNIVEAIYTFSGNARYYFKNSKKYTKIEKNI
;
A
#
# COMPACT_ATOMS: atom_id res chain seq x y z
N MET A 1 5.62 -16.56 -11.24
CA MET A 1 5.65 -15.74 -10.02
C MET A 1 7.11 -15.48 -9.73
N ALA A 2 7.57 -14.29 -10.02
CA ALA A 2 8.94 -13.87 -9.76
C ALA A 2 8.98 -12.95 -8.53
N LYS A 3 10.10 -12.95 -7.82
CA LYS A 3 10.40 -12.03 -6.73
C LYS A 3 11.22 -10.86 -7.27
N ILE A 4 10.65 -9.67 -7.26
CA ILE A 4 11.24 -8.49 -7.87
C ILE A 4 11.55 -7.47 -6.78
N LEU A 5 12.82 -7.10 -6.65
CA LEU A 5 13.27 -6.02 -5.76
C LEU A 5 13.30 -4.71 -6.54
N ILE A 6 12.62 -3.69 -6.06
CA ILE A 6 12.69 -2.33 -6.57
C ILE A 6 13.44 -1.50 -5.53
N ALA A 7 14.51 -0.82 -5.93
CA ALA A 7 15.39 -0.12 -5.00
C ALA A 7 15.83 1.24 -5.52
N GLY A 8 16.00 2.18 -4.62
CA GLY A 8 16.62 3.45 -4.91
C GLY A 8 18.15 3.35 -4.97
N LEU A 9 18.78 4.03 -5.93
CA LEU A 9 20.22 4.19 -5.99
C LEU A 9 20.59 5.65 -5.70
N GLY A 10 21.31 5.87 -4.62
CA GLY A 10 21.75 7.21 -4.20
C GLY A 10 23.10 7.64 -4.79
N LYS A 11 23.52 8.84 -4.37
CA LYS A 11 24.77 9.46 -4.83
C LYS A 11 26.02 8.95 -4.13
N GLY A 12 25.87 8.17 -3.05
CA GLY A 12 26.99 7.80 -2.17
C GLY A 12 27.54 9.00 -1.37
N MET A 13 28.52 8.72 -0.52
CA MET A 13 29.27 9.74 0.23
C MET A 13 30.69 9.85 -0.31
N ILE A 14 31.28 11.02 -0.17
CA ILE A 14 32.71 11.18 -0.49
C ILE A 14 33.52 10.64 0.68
N ASP A 15 34.32 9.62 0.44
CA ASP A 15 35.29 9.15 1.41
C ASP A 15 36.40 10.18 1.59
N ILE A 16 36.63 10.60 2.84
CA ILE A 16 37.57 11.68 3.20
C ILE A 16 39.03 11.29 2.88
N HIS A 17 39.34 9.98 2.90
CA HIS A 17 40.71 9.50 2.70
C HIS A 17 41.02 9.27 1.22
N SER A 18 40.08 8.71 0.45
CA SER A 18 40.29 8.44 -0.97
C SER A 18 39.85 9.58 -1.88
N ASN A 19 39.08 10.53 -1.37
CA ASN A 19 38.38 11.57 -2.15
C ASN A 19 37.49 10.99 -3.27
N GLU A 20 37.13 9.70 -3.16
CA GLU A 20 36.23 9.01 -4.07
C GLU A 20 34.84 8.90 -3.46
N ARG A 21 33.83 8.87 -4.31
CA ARG A 21 32.49 8.54 -3.85
C ARG A 21 32.35 7.04 -3.71
N ASP A 22 31.89 6.61 -2.54
CA ASP A 22 31.57 5.22 -2.29
C ASP A 22 30.41 5.07 -1.29
N TYR A 23 29.82 3.88 -1.26
CA TYR A 23 29.00 3.48 -0.14
C TYR A 23 29.91 2.92 0.96
N ARG A 24 29.63 3.32 2.20
CA ARG A 24 30.31 2.75 3.35
C ARG A 24 29.86 1.28 3.49
N LYS A 25 30.79 0.37 3.60
CA LYS A 25 30.52 -1.00 4.01
C LYS A 25 29.83 -1.00 5.37
N ALA A 26 28.80 -1.80 5.50
CA ALA A 26 28.11 -1.98 6.77
C ALA A 26 27.71 -3.44 6.97
N ASN A 27 27.52 -3.82 8.23
CA ASN A 27 26.87 -5.06 8.56
C ASN A 27 25.38 -4.79 8.70
N TYR A 28 24.55 -5.65 8.13
CA TYR A 28 23.11 -5.52 8.16
C TYR A 28 22.47 -6.68 8.92
N ARG A 29 21.51 -6.36 9.76
CA ARG A 29 20.71 -7.33 10.51
C ARG A 29 19.27 -7.31 10.00
N ILE A 30 18.79 -8.46 9.52
CA ILE A 30 17.39 -8.63 9.08
C ILE A 30 16.70 -9.61 10.00
N LYS A 31 15.49 -9.25 10.43
CA LYS A 31 14.61 -10.11 11.21
C LYS A 31 14.00 -11.17 10.29
N ASN A 32 14.17 -12.43 10.66
CA ASN A 32 13.37 -13.51 10.08
C ASN A 32 12.04 -13.58 10.81
N GLU A 33 10.96 -13.16 10.16
CA GLU A 33 9.63 -13.04 10.78
C GLU A 33 9.10 -14.42 11.24
N ASP A 34 9.36 -15.47 10.48
CA ASP A 34 8.89 -16.83 10.78
C ASP A 34 9.58 -17.43 12.02
N LEU A 35 10.87 -17.21 12.14
CA LEU A 35 11.69 -17.80 13.21
C LEU A 35 11.86 -16.88 14.43
N LYS A 36 11.42 -15.62 14.33
CA LYS A 36 11.68 -14.54 15.32
C LYS A 36 13.16 -14.37 15.66
N THR A 37 14.05 -14.75 14.75
CA THR A 37 15.50 -14.64 14.83
C THR A 37 16.00 -13.54 13.91
N TYR A 38 17.27 -13.16 14.08
CA TYR A 38 17.95 -12.23 13.21
C TYR A 38 19.04 -12.93 12.41
N LYS A 39 19.24 -12.50 11.17
CA LYS A 39 20.37 -12.91 10.35
C LYS A 39 21.25 -11.71 10.07
N ILE A 40 22.56 -11.84 10.31
CA ILE A 40 23.55 -10.80 10.08
C ILE A 40 24.26 -11.07 8.75
N TYR A 41 24.45 -10.03 7.96
CA TYR A 41 25.20 -10.00 6.71
C TYR A 41 26.34 -8.99 6.88
N LYS A 42 27.59 -9.44 6.69
CA LYS A 42 28.76 -8.64 6.99
C LYS A 42 29.35 -7.98 5.76
N ASP A 43 29.93 -6.79 5.94
CA ASP A 43 30.79 -6.10 4.97
C ASP A 43 30.14 -5.83 3.59
N GLU A 44 28.85 -5.55 3.57
CA GLU A 44 28.12 -5.30 2.33
C GLU A 44 28.07 -3.80 1.99
N TYR A 45 28.35 -3.45 0.74
CA TYR A 45 28.24 -2.07 0.25
C TYR A 45 26.78 -1.66 -0.02
N PHE A 46 25.98 -2.61 -0.50
CA PHE A 46 24.61 -2.37 -0.87
C PHE A 46 23.67 -3.19 0.01
N VAL A 47 22.72 -2.54 0.67
CA VAL A 47 21.66 -3.24 1.38
C VAL A 47 20.87 -4.15 0.43
N THR A 48 20.73 -3.76 -0.84
CA THR A 48 20.08 -4.58 -1.87
C THR A 48 20.74 -5.93 -2.08
N ALA A 49 22.07 -6.02 -2.00
CA ALA A 49 22.79 -7.31 -2.08
C ALA A 49 22.40 -8.24 -0.90
N VAL A 50 22.17 -7.66 0.27
CA VAL A 50 21.67 -8.38 1.45
C VAL A 50 20.23 -8.85 1.21
N LEU A 51 19.36 -7.97 0.71
CA LEU A 51 17.95 -8.28 0.44
C LEU A 51 17.81 -9.36 -0.64
N GLU A 52 18.62 -9.28 -1.70
CA GLU A 52 18.67 -10.29 -2.76
C GLU A 52 19.00 -11.70 -2.21
N LYS A 53 19.97 -11.77 -1.31
CA LYS A 53 20.33 -13.03 -0.64
C LYS A 53 19.28 -13.49 0.36
N HIS A 54 18.67 -12.55 1.10
CA HIS A 54 17.73 -12.88 2.18
C HIS A 54 16.39 -13.37 1.65
N TYR A 55 15.86 -12.68 0.64
CA TYR A 55 14.54 -12.97 0.06
C TYR A 55 14.61 -13.84 -1.20
N GLU A 56 15.81 -14.19 -1.66
CA GLU A 56 16.02 -14.96 -2.91
C GLU A 56 15.37 -14.26 -4.11
N ILE A 57 15.80 -13.03 -4.35
CA ILE A 57 15.24 -12.16 -5.40
C ILE A 57 15.67 -12.64 -6.79
N ASP A 58 14.73 -12.73 -7.71
CA ASP A 58 14.98 -13.14 -9.10
C ASP A 58 15.51 -11.97 -9.96
N LYS A 59 14.98 -10.76 -9.74
CA LYS A 59 15.34 -9.56 -10.49
C LYS A 59 15.33 -8.33 -9.61
N THR A 60 16.32 -7.44 -9.77
CA THR A 60 16.38 -6.15 -9.10
C THR A 60 16.25 -5.00 -10.10
N ILE A 61 15.42 -4.01 -9.79
CA ILE A 61 15.22 -2.80 -10.58
C ILE A 61 15.69 -1.61 -9.76
N TYR A 62 16.71 -0.91 -10.24
CA TYR A 62 17.23 0.28 -9.57
C TYR A 62 16.69 1.56 -10.19
N ILE A 63 16.27 2.48 -9.34
CA ILE A 63 15.81 3.81 -9.72
C ILE A 63 16.79 4.83 -9.15
N GLY A 64 17.35 5.68 -10.01
CA GLY A 64 18.29 6.71 -9.58
C GLY A 64 18.36 7.88 -10.55
N THR A 65 19.06 8.93 -10.16
CA THR A 65 19.33 10.08 -11.02
C THR A 65 20.66 9.90 -11.79
N ALA A 66 20.96 10.75 -12.74
CA ALA A 66 22.25 10.72 -13.43
C ALA A 66 23.46 10.78 -12.46
N GLY A 67 23.28 11.37 -11.27
CA GLY A 67 24.31 11.44 -10.23
C GLY A 67 24.39 10.25 -9.28
N SER A 68 23.58 9.21 -9.48
CA SER A 68 23.64 7.99 -8.67
C SER A 68 24.87 7.15 -9.02
N MET A 69 25.26 6.24 -8.14
CA MET A 69 26.52 5.48 -8.24
C MET A 69 26.43 4.32 -9.25
N TRP A 70 26.13 4.63 -10.50
CA TRP A 70 25.96 3.66 -11.57
C TRP A 70 27.23 2.89 -11.89
N ASP A 71 28.40 3.52 -11.79
CA ASP A 71 29.70 2.89 -11.99
C ASP A 71 29.99 1.79 -10.96
N LYS A 72 29.66 2.05 -9.70
CA LYS A 72 29.84 1.06 -8.62
C LYS A 72 28.82 -0.07 -8.73
N LEU A 73 27.58 0.24 -9.08
CA LEU A 73 26.55 -0.76 -9.33
C LEU A 73 26.94 -1.67 -10.49
N TYR A 74 27.45 -1.08 -11.58
CA TYR A 74 27.94 -1.81 -12.75
C TYR A 74 29.05 -2.82 -12.38
N VAL A 75 30.06 -2.37 -11.63
CA VAL A 75 31.15 -3.22 -11.14
C VAL A 75 30.61 -4.34 -10.27
N HIS A 76 29.75 -4.02 -9.32
CA HIS A 76 29.15 -5.02 -8.43
C HIS A 76 28.46 -6.16 -9.21
N TYR A 77 27.63 -5.82 -10.21
CA TYR A 77 26.94 -6.85 -11.01
C TYR A 77 27.86 -7.58 -12.00
N CYS A 78 28.90 -6.94 -12.50
CA CYS A 78 29.92 -7.64 -13.27
C CYS A 78 30.62 -8.70 -12.42
N GLU A 79 31.04 -8.37 -11.21
CA GLU A 79 31.68 -9.30 -10.29
C GLU A 79 30.74 -10.44 -9.88
N LYS A 80 29.53 -10.10 -9.48
CA LYS A 80 28.49 -11.06 -9.05
C LYS A 80 28.16 -12.08 -10.16
N ASN A 81 28.05 -11.64 -11.41
CA ASN A 81 27.72 -12.48 -12.56
C ASN A 81 28.96 -13.02 -13.28
N LYS A 82 30.18 -12.75 -12.77
CA LYS A 82 31.45 -13.17 -13.38
C LYS A 82 31.61 -12.69 -14.84
N ILE A 83 31.18 -11.47 -15.12
CA ILE A 83 31.26 -10.82 -16.41
C ILE A 83 32.47 -9.88 -16.40
N THR A 84 33.23 -9.86 -17.51
CA THR A 84 34.37 -8.95 -17.65
C THR A 84 33.90 -7.50 -17.62
N ILE A 85 34.56 -6.69 -16.77
CA ILE A 85 34.31 -5.27 -16.66
C ILE A 85 34.77 -4.57 -17.94
N ASP A 86 33.88 -3.80 -18.56
CA ASP A 86 34.22 -2.86 -19.63
C ASP A 86 34.74 -1.57 -18.93
N GLU A 87 36.05 -1.41 -18.91
CA GLU A 87 36.72 -0.28 -18.24
C GLU A 87 36.42 1.08 -18.89
N GLU A 88 36.10 1.10 -20.20
CA GLU A 88 35.69 2.32 -20.89
C GLU A 88 34.32 2.77 -20.44
N TYR A 89 33.34 1.86 -20.45
CA TYR A 89 31.99 2.13 -19.97
C TYR A 89 31.95 2.49 -18.47
N LYS A 90 32.71 1.82 -17.64
CA LYS A 90 32.89 2.17 -16.22
C LYS A 90 33.40 3.59 -16.04
N LYS A 91 34.43 4.01 -16.80
CA LYS A 91 34.97 5.36 -16.77
C LYS A 91 33.95 6.40 -17.25
N GLU A 92 33.20 6.08 -18.28
CA GLU A 92 32.12 6.91 -18.79
C GLU A 92 31.07 7.14 -17.70
N LEU A 93 30.50 6.07 -17.12
CA LEU A 93 29.56 6.15 -16.01
C LEU A 93 30.11 7.01 -14.86
N ARG A 94 31.35 6.77 -14.43
CA ARG A 94 31.99 7.52 -13.36
C ARG A 94 32.09 9.00 -13.69
N SER A 95 32.55 9.34 -14.92
CA SER A 95 32.67 10.74 -15.35
C SER A 95 31.33 11.50 -15.36
N ILE A 96 30.23 10.81 -15.71
CA ILE A 96 28.89 11.40 -15.69
C ILE A 96 28.44 11.58 -14.25
N THR A 97 28.52 10.53 -13.42
CA THR A 97 28.01 10.55 -12.03
C THR A 97 28.72 11.58 -11.16
N GLU A 98 30.02 11.78 -11.33
CA GLU A 98 30.79 12.77 -10.59
C GLU A 98 30.42 14.21 -10.92
N LYS A 99 30.09 14.50 -12.19
CA LYS A 99 29.75 15.83 -12.68
C LYS A 99 28.26 16.14 -12.65
N ALA A 100 27.44 15.12 -12.44
CA ALA A 100 25.99 15.24 -12.52
C ALA A 100 25.43 16.24 -11.50
N ASN A 101 24.49 17.03 -11.98
CA ASN A 101 23.71 17.99 -11.22
C ASN A 101 22.25 18.02 -11.72
N LYS A 102 21.44 18.91 -11.18
CA LYS A 102 20.02 18.98 -11.51
C LYS A 102 19.69 19.26 -13.00
N ASN A 103 20.65 19.78 -13.76
CA ASN A 103 20.48 20.08 -15.20
C ASN A 103 21.08 18.97 -16.08
N THR A 104 21.54 17.87 -15.50
CA THR A 104 22.17 16.78 -16.26
C THR A 104 21.08 15.93 -16.92
N GLU A 105 21.17 15.77 -18.24
CA GLU A 105 20.25 14.98 -19.02
C GLU A 105 20.32 13.50 -18.62
N VAL A 106 19.15 12.85 -18.49
CA VAL A 106 19.05 11.45 -18.04
C VAL A 106 19.62 10.46 -19.05
N ASN A 107 19.56 10.78 -20.34
CA ASN A 107 20.03 9.96 -21.46
C ASN A 107 21.57 9.87 -21.57
N LEU A 108 22.30 10.66 -20.78
CA LEU A 108 23.77 10.51 -20.68
C LEU A 108 24.15 9.18 -20.01
N ILE A 109 23.29 8.61 -19.17
CA ILE A 109 23.45 7.25 -18.69
C ILE A 109 22.77 6.32 -19.70
N ASP A 110 23.58 5.55 -20.43
CA ASP A 110 23.09 4.56 -21.38
C ASP A 110 22.48 3.36 -20.62
N ALA A 111 21.22 3.50 -20.25
CA ALA A 111 20.47 2.47 -19.51
C ALA A 111 20.29 1.21 -20.35
N ASP A 112 20.13 1.33 -21.68
CA ASP A 112 19.95 0.18 -22.56
C ASP A 112 21.22 -0.65 -22.63
N LYS A 113 22.40 -0.02 -22.71
CA LYS A 113 23.70 -0.69 -22.64
C LYS A 113 23.88 -1.44 -21.33
N PHE A 114 23.47 -0.83 -20.20
CA PHE A 114 23.50 -1.50 -18.90
C PHE A 114 22.54 -2.69 -18.86
N ASN A 115 21.27 -2.46 -19.19
CA ASN A 115 20.21 -3.46 -19.10
C ASN A 115 20.41 -4.65 -20.03
N SER A 116 21.01 -4.44 -21.20
CA SER A 116 21.32 -5.53 -22.14
C SER A 116 22.43 -6.47 -21.66
N LYS A 117 23.25 -6.03 -20.71
CA LYS A 117 24.38 -6.79 -20.19
C LYS A 117 23.98 -7.80 -19.10
N PHE A 118 22.88 -7.53 -18.41
CA PHE A 118 22.43 -8.33 -17.27
C PHE A 118 20.98 -8.77 -17.44
N SER A 119 20.68 -10.02 -17.13
CA SER A 119 19.31 -10.55 -17.17
C SER A 119 18.54 -10.36 -15.85
N ASN A 120 19.28 -10.17 -14.77
CA ASN A 120 18.75 -10.14 -13.41
C ASN A 120 18.75 -8.75 -12.74
N VAL A 121 19.17 -7.73 -13.47
CA VAL A 121 19.12 -6.34 -13.01
C VAL A 121 18.72 -5.40 -14.14
N GLU A 122 17.96 -4.39 -13.80
CA GLU A 122 17.51 -3.32 -14.68
C GLU A 122 17.72 -1.97 -14.00
N ILE A 123 18.05 -0.93 -14.76
CA ILE A 123 18.15 0.43 -14.23
C ILE A 123 17.15 1.35 -14.92
N ILE A 124 16.62 2.28 -14.15
CA ILE A 124 15.77 3.39 -14.60
C ILE A 124 16.40 4.69 -14.12
N VAL A 125 16.72 5.56 -15.05
CA VAL A 125 17.32 6.86 -14.75
C VAL A 125 16.23 7.92 -14.75
N THR A 126 16.14 8.70 -13.68
CA THR A 126 15.14 9.74 -13.48
C THR A 126 15.78 11.11 -13.35
N LYS A 127 15.01 12.16 -13.59
CA LYS A 127 15.39 13.53 -13.26
C LYS A 127 15.39 13.77 -11.75
N TYR A 128 15.91 14.91 -11.30
CA TYR A 128 15.93 15.26 -9.87
C TYR A 128 14.54 15.59 -9.30
N GLY A 129 13.55 15.92 -10.15
CA GLY A 129 12.19 16.26 -9.73
C GLY A 129 12.10 17.64 -9.11
N MET A 130 12.68 18.65 -9.78
CA MET A 130 12.77 20.02 -9.28
C MET A 130 11.47 20.82 -9.44
N ASP A 131 10.60 20.38 -10.34
CA ASP A 131 9.29 20.98 -10.61
C ASP A 131 8.24 19.92 -10.94
N ALA A 132 7.01 20.37 -11.21
CA ALA A 132 5.90 19.48 -11.49
C ALA A 132 6.09 18.66 -12.77
N ASP A 133 6.69 19.26 -13.80
CA ASP A 133 6.88 18.59 -15.09
C ASP A 133 7.90 17.46 -14.96
N GLU A 134 9.05 17.71 -14.33
CA GLU A 134 10.04 16.66 -14.03
C GLU A 134 9.47 15.56 -13.15
N ILE A 135 8.63 15.94 -12.20
CA ILE A 135 7.94 15.01 -11.32
C ILE A 135 7.04 14.05 -12.13
N PHE A 136 6.23 14.56 -13.05
CA PHE A 136 5.37 13.73 -13.89
C PHE A 136 6.17 12.90 -14.92
N GLU A 137 7.25 13.44 -15.47
CA GLU A 137 8.15 12.67 -16.31
C GLU A 137 8.77 11.49 -15.53
N ASN A 138 9.26 11.72 -14.32
CA ASN A 138 9.78 10.67 -13.45
C ASN A 138 8.74 9.60 -13.16
N PHE A 139 7.49 10.01 -12.89
CA PHE A 139 6.40 9.07 -12.69
C PHE A 139 6.20 8.21 -13.93
N SER A 140 6.20 8.81 -15.12
CA SER A 140 6.06 8.08 -16.38
C SER A 140 7.20 7.08 -16.62
N GLU A 141 8.45 7.46 -16.30
CA GLU A 141 9.60 6.57 -16.40
C GLU A 141 9.50 5.39 -15.42
N ILE A 142 9.16 5.66 -14.17
CA ILE A 142 9.01 4.62 -13.15
C ILE A 142 7.86 3.67 -13.49
N MET A 143 6.79 4.18 -14.11
CA MET A 143 5.67 3.35 -14.56
C MET A 143 6.06 2.31 -15.61
N LYS A 144 7.19 2.46 -16.31
CA LYS A 144 7.72 1.44 -17.21
C LYS A 144 8.02 0.11 -16.51
N ILE A 145 8.25 0.13 -15.19
CA ILE A 145 8.39 -1.08 -14.37
C ILE A 145 7.22 -2.04 -14.59
N ILE A 146 6.00 -1.53 -14.81
CA ILE A 146 4.80 -2.35 -15.03
C ILE A 146 4.97 -3.30 -16.22
N ASN A 147 5.74 -2.90 -17.24
CA ASN A 147 6.00 -3.72 -18.41
C ASN A 147 6.89 -4.93 -18.06
N SER A 148 7.69 -4.83 -17.02
CA SER A 148 8.57 -5.89 -16.51
C SER A 148 7.87 -6.84 -15.53
N LEU A 149 6.64 -6.52 -15.10
CA LEU A 149 5.89 -7.30 -14.11
C LEU A 149 4.93 -8.29 -14.81
N ASN A 150 4.87 -9.50 -14.28
CA ASN A 150 3.93 -10.54 -14.70
C ASN A 150 2.84 -10.74 -13.64
N ILE A 151 1.78 -11.48 -14.02
CA ILE A 151 0.69 -11.84 -13.11
C ILE A 151 1.23 -12.62 -11.92
N ASN A 152 0.79 -12.26 -10.73
CA ASN A 152 1.17 -12.84 -9.43
C ASN A 152 2.65 -12.64 -9.02
N ASP A 153 3.38 -11.71 -9.62
CA ASP A 153 4.71 -11.38 -9.13
C ASP A 153 4.68 -10.77 -7.73
N GLU A 154 5.76 -10.97 -6.99
CA GLU A 154 5.95 -10.43 -5.65
C GLU A 154 6.95 -9.28 -5.68
N ILE A 155 6.57 -8.14 -5.14
CA ILE A 155 7.41 -6.94 -5.06
C ILE A 155 7.98 -6.79 -3.65
N TYR A 156 9.27 -6.58 -3.61
CA TYR A 156 10.07 -6.15 -2.48
C TYR A 156 10.56 -4.73 -2.80
N LEU A 157 10.32 -3.78 -1.93
CA LEU A 157 10.72 -2.39 -2.14
C LEU A 157 11.80 -2.02 -1.12
N ASP A 158 12.90 -1.42 -1.57
CA ASP A 158 13.91 -0.83 -0.69
C ASP A 158 14.05 0.66 -0.91
N ILE A 159 13.98 1.43 0.17
CA ILE A 159 14.10 2.89 0.12
C ILE A 159 15.36 3.43 0.80
N THR A 160 16.30 2.56 1.17
CA THR A 160 17.49 2.92 1.96
C THR A 160 18.35 3.98 1.28
N HIS A 161 18.66 3.78 0.02
CA HIS A 161 19.57 4.66 -0.73
C HIS A 161 18.86 5.62 -1.69
N SER A 162 17.55 5.79 -1.53
CA SER A 162 16.77 6.70 -2.37
C SER A 162 16.85 8.14 -1.90
N PHE A 163 16.70 9.09 -2.83
CA PHE A 163 16.32 10.44 -2.44
C PHE A 163 14.99 10.42 -1.69
N ARG A 164 14.81 11.33 -0.72
CA ARG A 164 13.57 11.40 0.09
C ARG A 164 12.32 11.52 -0.79
N SER A 165 12.38 12.30 -1.86
CA SER A 165 11.30 12.44 -2.85
C SER A 165 11.02 11.13 -3.58
N ASN A 166 12.06 10.38 -3.96
CA ASN A 166 11.89 9.11 -4.67
C ASN A 166 11.19 8.05 -3.81
N ALA A 167 11.44 8.02 -2.51
CA ALA A 167 10.73 7.13 -1.59
C ALA A 167 9.21 7.37 -1.62
N MET A 168 8.77 8.63 -1.66
CA MET A 168 7.35 8.98 -1.81
C MET A 168 6.78 8.52 -3.16
N TRP A 169 7.55 8.69 -4.23
CA TRP A 169 7.15 8.24 -5.57
C TRP A 169 7.00 6.74 -5.65
N MET A 170 8.00 6.01 -5.16
CA MET A 170 7.98 4.55 -5.14
C MET A 170 6.76 4.05 -4.38
N PHE A 171 6.40 4.69 -3.27
CA PHE A 171 5.22 4.36 -2.50
C PHE A 171 3.92 4.61 -3.29
N LEU A 172 3.81 5.71 -4.03
CA LEU A 172 2.66 6.00 -4.90
C LEU A 172 2.56 5.00 -6.06
N VAL A 173 3.68 4.68 -6.70
CA VAL A 173 3.73 3.69 -7.79
C VAL A 173 3.30 2.31 -7.30
N MET A 174 3.72 1.91 -6.10
CA MET A 174 3.28 0.63 -5.51
C MET A 174 1.76 0.59 -5.33
N ASN A 175 1.16 1.69 -4.87
CA ASN A 175 -0.30 1.77 -4.78
C ASN A 175 -0.98 1.68 -6.15
N TYR A 176 -0.44 2.38 -7.14
CA TYR A 176 -0.98 2.30 -8.49
C TYR A 176 -0.90 0.88 -9.05
N ILE A 177 0.24 0.21 -8.87
CA ILE A 177 0.45 -1.17 -9.35
C ILE A 177 -0.55 -2.14 -8.69
N THR A 178 -0.82 -1.99 -7.40
CA THR A 178 -1.71 -2.92 -6.69
C THR A 178 -3.18 -2.61 -6.87
N ASP A 179 -3.55 -1.33 -7.04
CA ASP A 179 -4.94 -0.91 -7.03
C ASP A 179 -5.53 -0.70 -8.43
N VAL A 180 -4.66 -0.40 -9.42
CA VAL A 180 -5.11 -0.05 -10.79
C VAL A 180 -4.69 -1.10 -11.81
N ILE A 181 -3.56 -1.78 -11.60
CA ILE A 181 -3.06 -2.79 -12.54
C ILE A 181 -3.62 -4.16 -12.19
N ASP A 182 -4.37 -4.75 -13.10
CA ASP A 182 -5.00 -6.07 -12.93
C ASP A 182 -4.00 -7.22 -13.15
N LYS A 183 -2.97 -7.29 -12.31
CA LYS A 183 -1.94 -8.35 -12.36
C LYS A 183 -1.83 -9.15 -11.07
N ASN A 184 -2.68 -8.91 -10.08
CA ASN A 184 -2.62 -9.55 -8.76
C ASN A 184 -1.21 -9.51 -8.12
N ILE A 185 -0.56 -8.36 -8.22
CA ILE A 185 0.77 -8.12 -7.68
C ILE A 185 0.69 -7.97 -6.15
N LYS A 186 1.64 -8.58 -5.44
CA LYS A 186 1.69 -8.53 -3.97
C LYS A 186 2.94 -7.79 -3.50
N ILE A 187 2.75 -6.77 -2.67
CA ILE A 187 3.85 -6.13 -1.94
C ILE A 187 4.18 -6.98 -0.72
N LYS A 188 5.36 -7.59 -0.70
CA LYS A 188 5.81 -8.47 0.39
C LYS A 188 6.44 -7.71 1.54
N THR A 189 7.32 -6.77 1.22
CA THR A 189 7.98 -5.92 2.21
C THR A 189 8.35 -4.58 1.62
N ILE A 190 8.49 -3.59 2.48
CA ILE A 190 9.10 -2.29 2.18
C ILE A 190 10.21 -2.12 3.22
N THR A 191 11.46 -2.07 2.78
CA THR A 191 12.61 -2.08 3.69
C THR A 191 13.34 -0.74 3.74
N TYR A 192 13.92 -0.48 4.90
CA TYR A 192 14.83 0.62 5.14
C TYR A 192 15.97 0.16 6.05
N GLY A 193 17.20 0.30 5.57
CA GLY A 193 18.41 0.02 6.36
C GLY A 193 18.77 1.22 7.23
N MET A 194 18.70 1.05 8.53
CA MET A 194 18.89 2.09 9.57
C MET A 194 20.37 2.39 9.78
N LEU A 195 21.02 2.98 8.77
CA LEU A 195 22.46 3.27 8.83
C LEU A 195 22.82 4.42 9.79
N GLU A 196 21.85 5.28 10.11
CA GLU A 196 22.01 6.40 11.03
C GLU A 196 22.09 5.96 12.50
N GLU A 197 21.45 4.83 12.83
CA GLU A 197 21.39 4.26 14.18
C GLU A 197 21.84 2.80 14.12
N MET A 198 23.15 2.59 14.31
CA MET A 198 23.73 1.25 14.33
C MET A 198 23.85 0.74 15.75
N ASP A 199 23.36 -0.46 15.99
CA ASP A 199 23.49 -1.17 17.27
C ASP A 199 24.84 -1.90 17.39
N ASP A 200 25.25 -2.15 18.62
CA ASP A 200 26.28 -3.12 18.91
C ASP A 200 25.68 -4.54 18.92
N ASP A 201 26.30 -5.47 18.23
CA ASP A 201 25.90 -6.88 18.19
C ASP A 201 27.16 -7.77 18.22
N ILE A 202 26.96 -9.06 18.44
CA ILE A 202 28.04 -10.04 18.49
C ILE A 202 27.90 -10.95 17.28
N ASP A 203 28.97 -11.09 16.51
CA ASP A 203 28.97 -11.96 15.35
C ASP A 203 29.21 -13.45 15.71
N ASP A 204 29.14 -14.33 14.70
CA ASP A 204 29.34 -15.77 14.87
C ASP A 204 30.74 -16.17 15.38
N GLU A 205 31.70 -15.23 15.35
CA GLU A 205 33.07 -15.40 15.84
C GLU A 205 33.31 -14.73 17.20
N GLU A 206 32.21 -14.33 17.87
CA GLU A 206 32.20 -13.63 19.17
C GLU A 206 32.86 -12.23 19.13
N ASN A 207 32.99 -11.60 17.94
CA ASN A 207 33.50 -10.25 17.84
C ASN A 207 32.35 -9.22 18.00
N LEU A 208 32.66 -8.13 18.71
CA LEU A 208 31.74 -6.98 18.79
C LEU A 208 31.73 -6.21 17.46
N ILE A 209 30.60 -6.12 16.83
CA ILE A 209 30.42 -5.44 15.55
C ILE A 209 29.29 -4.41 15.60
N LYS A 210 29.36 -3.38 14.74
CA LYS A 210 28.27 -2.47 14.51
C LYS A 210 27.37 -3.01 13.41
N VAL A 211 26.07 -3.04 13.65
CA VAL A 211 25.07 -3.54 12.69
C VAL A 211 23.96 -2.51 12.47
N ALA A 212 23.57 -2.32 11.22
CA ALA A 212 22.39 -1.55 10.83
C ALA A 212 21.19 -2.49 10.74
N SER A 213 20.15 -2.20 11.49
CA SER A 213 18.90 -2.97 11.40
C SER A 213 18.15 -2.61 10.11
N VAL A 214 17.78 -3.63 9.34
CA VAL A 214 16.86 -3.47 8.21
C VAL A 214 15.43 -3.61 8.73
N ILE A 215 14.72 -2.51 8.76
CA ILE A 215 13.34 -2.44 9.27
C ILE A 215 12.33 -2.64 8.15
N ASN A 216 11.20 -3.27 8.50
CA ASN A 216 10.09 -3.47 7.58
C ASN A 216 9.05 -2.34 7.76
N LEU A 217 8.90 -1.51 6.75
CA LEU A 217 7.95 -0.39 6.70
C LEU A 217 6.61 -0.75 6.03
N LYS A 218 6.42 -2.02 5.66
CA LYS A 218 5.14 -2.48 5.08
C LYS A 218 3.90 -2.09 5.91
N PRO A 219 3.94 -2.02 7.26
CA PRO A 219 2.81 -1.54 8.04
C PRO A 219 2.28 -0.15 7.63
N PHE A 220 3.13 0.75 7.10
CA PHE A 220 2.65 2.04 6.55
C PHE A 220 1.82 1.85 5.28
N TYR A 221 2.22 0.92 4.42
CA TYR A 221 1.47 0.55 3.22
C TYR A 221 0.14 -0.10 3.58
N ASP A 222 0.15 -1.00 4.55
CA ASP A 222 -1.07 -1.65 5.05
C ASP A 222 -2.03 -0.64 5.69
N LEU A 223 -1.49 0.35 6.45
CA LEU A 223 -2.30 1.43 7.01
C LEU A 223 -3.01 2.26 5.93
N MET A 224 -2.36 2.49 4.79
CA MET A 224 -3.01 3.20 3.69
C MET A 224 -4.16 2.40 3.08
N LYS A 225 -4.03 1.08 2.96
CA LYS A 225 -5.14 0.21 2.55
C LYS A 225 -6.30 0.30 3.53
N TRP A 226 -6.01 0.30 4.83
CA TRP A 226 -7.00 0.52 5.87
C TRP A 226 -7.73 1.86 5.71
N ILE A 227 -6.99 2.95 5.45
CA ILE A 227 -7.58 4.29 5.25
C ILE A 227 -8.49 4.31 4.02
N LYS A 228 -8.08 3.70 2.91
CA LYS A 228 -8.89 3.58 1.70
C LYS A 228 -10.17 2.79 1.94
N GLY A 229 -10.03 1.62 2.56
CA GLY A 229 -11.17 0.76 2.89
C GLY A 229 -12.11 1.41 3.91
N ALA A 230 -11.57 2.10 4.91
CA ALA A 230 -12.34 2.87 5.87
C ALA A 230 -13.15 3.99 5.18
N ASN A 231 -12.55 4.68 4.22
CA ASN A 231 -13.26 5.69 3.43
C ASN A 231 -14.34 5.06 2.54
N ALA A 232 -14.05 3.92 1.86
CA ALA A 232 -15.04 3.20 1.07
C ALA A 232 -16.22 2.72 1.93
N PHE A 233 -15.95 2.25 3.13
CA PHE A 233 -16.99 1.86 4.08
C PHE A 233 -17.83 3.05 4.53
N LYS A 234 -17.19 4.14 4.94
CA LYS A 234 -17.86 5.37 5.36
C LYS A 234 -18.77 5.93 4.26
N GLU A 235 -18.27 6.00 3.03
CA GLU A 235 -18.99 6.62 1.91
C GLU A 235 -20.03 5.69 1.30
N TYR A 236 -19.77 4.39 1.24
CA TYR A 236 -20.58 3.45 0.46
C TYR A 236 -21.10 2.25 1.25
N GLY A 237 -20.76 2.11 2.52
CA GLY A 237 -21.04 0.90 3.29
C GLY A 237 -20.28 -0.34 2.77
N ASN A 238 -19.14 -0.13 2.13
CA ASN A 238 -18.35 -1.18 1.48
C ASN A 238 -17.06 -1.46 2.26
N SER A 239 -16.98 -2.65 2.86
CA SER A 239 -15.84 -3.10 3.67
C SER A 239 -14.85 -3.99 2.92
N TYR A 240 -15.10 -4.34 1.66
CA TYR A 240 -14.32 -5.37 0.94
C TYR A 240 -12.82 -5.09 0.90
N GLU A 241 -12.41 -3.83 0.85
CA GLU A 241 -11.01 -3.42 0.78
C GLU A 241 -10.17 -3.84 2.01
N PHE A 242 -10.80 -3.99 3.18
CA PHE A 242 -10.09 -4.32 4.40
C PHE A 242 -10.49 -5.69 5.02
N LEU A 243 -11.41 -6.42 4.43
CA LEU A 243 -11.86 -7.72 4.99
C LEU A 243 -10.71 -8.70 5.18
N ASP A 244 -9.79 -8.77 4.21
CA ASP A 244 -8.63 -9.69 4.28
C ASP A 244 -7.58 -9.27 5.32
N MET A 245 -7.68 -8.05 5.85
CA MET A 245 -6.82 -7.55 6.91
C MET A 245 -7.42 -7.75 8.31
N LEU A 246 -8.67 -8.20 8.40
CA LEU A 246 -9.33 -8.54 9.66
C LEU A 246 -8.91 -9.96 10.07
N THR A 247 -8.43 -10.08 11.31
CA THR A 247 -8.04 -11.37 11.90
C THR A 247 -9.19 -12.04 12.66
N ASN A 248 -10.24 -11.28 13.01
CA ASN A 248 -11.42 -11.80 13.69
C ASN A 248 -12.48 -12.20 12.67
N GLU A 249 -12.73 -13.50 12.53
CA GLU A 249 -13.67 -14.06 11.54
C GLU A 249 -15.13 -13.63 11.77
N GLU A 250 -15.56 -13.45 13.01
CA GLU A 250 -16.93 -12.98 13.31
C GLU A 250 -17.14 -11.56 12.81
N LEU A 251 -16.16 -10.68 13.07
CA LEU A 251 -16.16 -9.31 12.57
C LEU A 251 -16.11 -9.28 11.04
N LYS A 252 -15.22 -10.07 10.43
CA LYS A 252 -15.07 -10.17 8.98
C LYS A 252 -16.40 -10.54 8.32
N ASN A 253 -17.02 -11.62 8.76
CA ASN A 253 -18.31 -12.10 8.22
C ASN A 253 -19.41 -11.05 8.40
N SER A 254 -19.50 -10.42 9.55
CA SER A 254 -20.53 -9.40 9.81
C SER A 254 -20.36 -8.14 8.96
N MET A 255 -19.12 -7.71 8.74
CA MET A 255 -18.80 -6.57 7.86
C MET A 255 -19.08 -6.89 6.39
N GLU A 256 -18.81 -8.11 5.96
CA GLU A 256 -19.11 -8.60 4.61
C GLU A 256 -20.63 -8.68 4.38
N GLU A 257 -21.38 -9.29 5.29
CA GLU A 257 -22.85 -9.37 5.21
C GLU A 257 -23.50 -7.99 5.16
N PHE A 258 -23.02 -7.06 5.97
CA PHE A 258 -23.46 -5.67 5.91
C PHE A 258 -23.20 -5.05 4.55
N SER A 259 -21.99 -5.17 4.04
CA SER A 259 -21.59 -4.58 2.74
C SER A 259 -22.41 -5.20 1.59
N ASN A 260 -22.64 -6.50 1.62
CA ASN A 260 -23.50 -7.19 0.66
C ASN A 260 -24.93 -6.63 0.70
N SER A 261 -25.49 -6.45 1.90
CA SER A 261 -26.83 -5.90 2.08
C SER A 261 -26.95 -4.46 1.58
N MET A 262 -25.94 -3.62 1.86
CA MET A 262 -25.88 -2.24 1.39
C MET A 262 -25.75 -2.15 -0.13
N ASN A 263 -24.92 -2.97 -0.74
CA ASN A 263 -24.71 -2.98 -2.18
C ASN A 263 -25.92 -3.54 -2.96
N MET A 264 -26.61 -4.52 -2.40
CA MET A 264 -27.86 -5.05 -2.97
C MET A 264 -29.08 -4.22 -2.62
N ASN A 265 -28.95 -3.23 -1.76
CA ASN A 265 -30.06 -2.46 -1.19
C ASN A 265 -31.14 -3.37 -0.58
N TYR A 266 -30.71 -4.43 0.11
CA TYR A 266 -31.61 -5.42 0.71
C TYR A 266 -32.03 -4.99 2.10
N ILE A 267 -33.12 -4.23 2.17
CA ILE A 267 -33.58 -3.48 3.33
C ILE A 267 -33.84 -4.39 4.55
N GLY A 268 -34.39 -5.59 4.34
CA GLY A 268 -34.68 -6.53 5.42
C GLY A 268 -33.43 -6.92 6.21
N ASN A 269 -32.33 -7.15 5.54
CA ASN A 269 -31.07 -7.53 6.19
C ASN A 269 -30.28 -6.32 6.71
N ILE A 270 -30.47 -5.13 6.15
CA ILE A 270 -29.73 -3.93 6.61
C ILE A 270 -30.01 -3.66 8.08
N LYS A 271 -31.28 -3.72 8.52
CA LYS A 271 -31.64 -3.51 9.91
C LYS A 271 -31.00 -4.54 10.84
N GLU A 272 -31.10 -5.82 10.49
CA GLU A 272 -30.52 -6.92 11.25
C GLU A 272 -28.98 -6.80 11.34
N ASN A 273 -28.34 -6.42 10.22
CA ASN A 273 -26.89 -6.25 10.17
C ASN A 273 -26.42 -5.02 10.95
N ILE A 274 -27.19 -3.92 11.00
CA ILE A 274 -26.89 -2.77 11.86
C ILE A 274 -26.96 -3.19 13.34
N GLU A 275 -27.94 -4.01 13.72
CA GLU A 275 -28.01 -4.53 15.10
C GLU A 275 -26.81 -5.45 15.42
N LYS A 276 -26.35 -6.26 14.46
CA LYS A 276 -25.11 -7.05 14.60
C LYS A 276 -23.88 -6.15 14.75
N ILE A 277 -23.74 -5.11 13.92
CA ILE A 277 -22.63 -4.16 13.97
C ILE A 277 -22.57 -3.45 15.34
N ASN A 278 -23.71 -3.10 15.92
CA ASN A 278 -23.75 -2.51 17.27
C ASN A 278 -23.19 -3.46 18.37
N LYS A 279 -23.35 -4.77 18.20
CA LYS A 279 -22.72 -5.78 19.09
C LYS A 279 -21.23 -5.92 18.86
N ILE A 280 -20.76 -5.62 17.65
CA ILE A 280 -19.36 -5.68 17.25
C ILE A 280 -18.52 -4.57 17.87
N GLU A 281 -19.11 -3.46 18.36
CA GLU A 281 -18.37 -2.43 19.08
C GLU A 281 -17.55 -2.99 20.25
N GLU A 282 -18.02 -4.02 20.93
CA GLU A 282 -17.28 -4.70 22.00
C GLU A 282 -16.08 -5.47 21.45
N ILE A 283 -16.25 -6.14 20.30
CA ILE A 283 -15.18 -6.89 19.61
C ILE A 283 -14.10 -5.92 19.13
N ILE A 284 -14.50 -4.78 18.55
CA ILE A 284 -13.56 -3.77 18.02
C ILE A 284 -12.68 -3.19 19.13
N LYS A 285 -13.20 -3.00 20.32
CA LYS A 285 -12.41 -2.53 21.49
C LYS A 285 -11.29 -3.53 21.88
N THR A 286 -11.43 -4.79 21.49
CA THR A 286 -10.42 -5.83 21.75
C THR A 286 -9.41 -5.98 20.62
N LEU A 287 -9.61 -5.31 19.48
CA LEU A 287 -8.69 -5.36 18.34
C LEU A 287 -7.45 -4.52 18.61
N ASP A 288 -6.36 -4.92 17.94
CA ASP A 288 -5.12 -4.16 17.91
C ASP A 288 -4.92 -3.52 16.52
N GLY A 289 -3.97 -2.60 16.43
CA GLY A 289 -3.54 -1.99 15.19
C GLY A 289 -4.56 -1.03 14.54
N PRO A 290 -4.55 -0.91 13.19
CA PRO A 290 -5.35 0.08 12.48
C PRO A 290 -6.86 -0.09 12.63
N ALA A 291 -7.36 -1.32 12.77
CA ALA A 291 -8.77 -1.60 12.97
C ALA A 291 -9.33 -0.90 14.21
N LYS A 292 -8.58 -0.94 15.32
CA LYS A 292 -8.96 -0.29 16.58
C LYS A 292 -9.05 1.23 16.45
N LEU A 293 -8.22 1.82 15.61
CA LEU A 293 -8.17 3.27 15.41
C LEU A 293 -9.23 3.79 14.44
N LEU A 294 -9.54 3.02 13.40
CA LEU A 294 -10.33 3.51 12.28
C LEU A 294 -11.80 3.07 12.31
N LEU A 295 -12.07 1.86 12.76
CA LEU A 295 -13.43 1.30 12.71
C LEU A 295 -14.41 1.94 13.71
N PRO A 296 -14.05 2.27 14.95
CA PRO A 296 -15.00 2.82 15.93
C PRO A 296 -15.73 4.06 15.43
N ASP A 297 -15.00 5.08 14.98
CA ASP A 297 -15.56 6.34 14.51
C ASP A 297 -16.49 6.17 13.30
N ILE A 298 -16.17 5.21 12.43
CA ILE A 298 -16.96 4.94 11.24
C ILE A 298 -18.26 4.23 11.61
N LEU A 299 -18.19 3.24 12.49
CA LEU A 299 -19.36 2.49 12.93
C LEU A 299 -20.31 3.35 13.77
N GLU A 300 -19.76 4.23 14.62
CA GLU A 300 -20.56 5.20 15.38
C GLU A 300 -21.36 6.10 14.43
N ARG A 301 -20.74 6.64 13.39
CA ARG A 301 -21.44 7.45 12.37
C ARG A 301 -22.53 6.69 11.63
N PHE A 302 -22.29 5.40 11.32
CA PHE A 302 -23.35 4.56 10.76
C PHE A 302 -24.49 4.34 11.73
N ALA A 303 -24.17 4.09 13.02
CA ALA A 303 -25.17 3.94 14.06
C ALA A 303 -25.99 5.22 14.28
N GLU A 304 -25.37 6.39 14.17
CA GLU A 304 -26.05 7.69 14.24
C GLU A 304 -27.01 7.89 13.06
N ASN A 305 -26.56 7.58 11.84
CA ASN A 305 -27.37 7.78 10.62
C ASN A 305 -28.56 6.82 10.54
N PHE A 306 -28.40 5.59 11.01
CA PHE A 306 -29.43 4.56 10.87
C PHE A 306 -30.10 4.17 12.20
N GLY A 307 -29.71 4.78 13.31
CA GLY A 307 -30.31 4.80 14.67
C GLY A 307 -30.76 3.47 15.26
N LYS A 308 -30.50 3.29 16.56
CA LYS A 308 -30.83 2.03 17.29
C LYS A 308 -32.34 1.82 17.50
N GLU A 309 -33.16 2.85 17.39
CA GLU A 309 -34.60 2.83 17.75
C GLU A 309 -35.54 3.33 16.63
N GLN A 310 -35.05 3.42 15.39
CA GLN A 310 -35.87 3.91 14.29
C GLN A 310 -36.89 2.85 13.83
N ASN A 311 -38.11 3.32 13.56
CA ASN A 311 -39.08 2.48 12.86
C ASN A 311 -38.61 2.27 11.40
N THR A 312 -39.13 1.23 10.77
CA THR A 312 -38.71 0.87 9.38
C THR A 312 -38.92 2.00 8.39
N PHE A 313 -39.94 2.84 8.56
CA PHE A 313 -40.19 3.98 7.69
C PHE A 313 -39.10 5.05 7.80
N GLU A 314 -38.73 5.43 9.02
CA GLU A 314 -37.66 6.40 9.26
C GLU A 314 -36.30 5.88 8.76
N MET A 315 -35.98 4.61 9.01
CA MET A 315 -34.77 3.97 8.51
C MET A 315 -34.72 4.02 6.97
N LEU A 316 -35.81 3.76 6.27
CA LEU A 316 -35.90 3.82 4.82
C LEU A 316 -35.67 5.24 4.28
N LEU A 317 -36.21 6.25 4.96
CA LEU A 317 -35.96 7.64 4.59
C LEU A 317 -34.50 8.04 4.78
N ASN A 318 -33.90 7.64 5.89
CA ASN A 318 -32.48 7.92 6.16
C ASN A 318 -31.57 7.20 5.16
N LEU A 319 -31.88 5.96 4.78
CA LEU A 319 -31.18 5.25 3.72
C LEU A 319 -31.34 5.97 2.36
N ALA A 320 -32.54 6.46 2.07
CA ALA A 320 -32.80 7.20 0.85
C ALA A 320 -31.98 8.49 0.79
N GLU A 321 -31.95 9.25 1.88
CA GLU A 321 -31.14 10.47 2.00
C GLU A 321 -29.65 10.16 1.89
N TRP A 322 -29.19 9.13 2.59
CA TRP A 322 -27.80 8.72 2.52
C TRP A 322 -27.39 8.31 1.09
N HIS A 323 -28.18 7.48 0.41
CA HIS A 323 -27.94 7.13 -1.00
C HIS A 323 -28.00 8.34 -1.94
N TYR A 324 -28.90 9.29 -1.68
CA TYR A 324 -28.99 10.52 -2.47
C TYR A 324 -27.71 11.35 -2.35
N ASN A 325 -27.20 11.53 -1.13
CA ASN A 325 -25.96 12.26 -0.87
C ASN A 325 -24.76 11.60 -1.52
N GLN A 326 -24.77 10.27 -1.65
CA GLN A 326 -23.77 9.47 -2.37
C GLN A 326 -23.99 9.40 -3.88
N LYS A 327 -24.96 10.19 -4.42
CA LYS A 327 -25.35 10.20 -5.85
C LYS A 327 -25.83 8.84 -6.38
N ARG A 328 -26.29 7.96 -5.52
CA ARG A 328 -26.88 6.65 -5.83
C ARG A 328 -28.39 6.80 -5.97
N TYR A 329 -28.82 7.58 -6.95
CA TYR A 329 -30.20 8.03 -7.11
C TYR A 329 -31.20 6.88 -7.28
N SER A 330 -30.83 5.80 -7.96
CA SER A 330 -31.71 4.63 -8.13
C SER A 330 -32.02 3.98 -6.79
N MET A 331 -31.03 3.77 -5.92
CA MET A 331 -31.21 3.19 -4.60
C MET A 331 -32.01 4.13 -3.68
N SER A 332 -31.70 5.42 -3.73
CA SER A 332 -32.45 6.44 -3.01
C SER A 332 -33.93 6.39 -3.38
N PHE A 333 -34.25 6.36 -4.68
CA PHE A 333 -35.61 6.31 -5.16
C PHE A 333 -36.37 5.04 -4.71
N VAL A 334 -35.71 3.87 -4.80
CA VAL A 334 -36.29 2.61 -4.32
C VAL A 334 -36.63 2.70 -2.83
N ASN A 335 -35.73 3.23 -2.01
CA ASN A 335 -35.96 3.38 -0.57
C ASN A 335 -37.10 4.35 -0.24
N ILE A 336 -37.26 5.46 -1.01
CA ILE A 336 -38.41 6.37 -0.86
C ILE A 336 -39.72 5.63 -1.18
N VAL A 337 -39.76 4.88 -2.26
CA VAL A 337 -40.95 4.11 -2.64
C VAL A 337 -41.33 3.09 -1.57
N GLU A 338 -40.36 2.33 -1.06
CA GLU A 338 -40.58 1.38 0.04
C GLU A 338 -41.04 2.08 1.33
N ALA A 339 -40.48 3.27 1.64
CA ALA A 339 -40.93 4.07 2.77
C ALA A 339 -42.42 4.46 2.63
N ILE A 340 -42.83 4.91 1.45
CA ILE A 340 -44.23 5.26 1.18
C ILE A 340 -45.14 4.04 1.34
N TYR A 341 -44.76 2.87 0.81
CA TYR A 341 -45.53 1.63 0.99
C TYR A 341 -45.63 1.21 2.45
N THR A 342 -44.52 1.28 3.21
CA THR A 342 -44.47 0.96 4.63
C THR A 342 -45.39 1.89 5.43
N PHE A 343 -45.35 3.19 5.17
CA PHE A 343 -46.22 4.18 5.78
C PHE A 343 -47.70 3.91 5.45
N SER A 344 -48.01 3.69 4.18
CA SER A 344 -49.39 3.44 3.71
C SER A 344 -49.95 2.14 4.25
N GLY A 345 -49.14 1.09 4.36
CA GLY A 345 -49.50 -0.19 4.97
C GLY A 345 -49.82 -0.05 6.46
N ASN A 346 -48.98 0.67 7.19
CA ASN A 346 -49.18 0.95 8.61
C ASN A 346 -50.43 1.84 8.82
N ALA A 347 -50.63 2.84 8.00
CA ALA A 347 -51.83 3.71 8.04
C ALA A 347 -53.09 2.89 7.82
N ARG A 348 -53.16 2.01 6.79
CA ARG A 348 -54.27 1.11 6.55
C ARG A 348 -54.55 0.16 7.70
N TYR A 349 -53.50 -0.39 8.33
CA TYR A 349 -53.62 -1.23 9.51
C TYR A 349 -54.21 -0.48 10.70
N TYR A 350 -53.77 0.74 10.95
CA TYR A 350 -54.30 1.63 12.00
C TYR A 350 -55.77 2.02 11.74
N PHE A 351 -56.11 2.38 10.50
CA PHE A 351 -57.46 2.70 10.13
C PHE A 351 -58.39 1.49 10.21
N LYS A 352 -57.96 0.33 9.81
CA LYS A 352 -58.74 -0.92 9.83
C LYS A 352 -59.02 -1.40 11.26
N ASN A 353 -58.15 -1.12 12.19
CA ASN A 353 -58.29 -1.50 13.60
C ASN A 353 -58.87 -0.38 14.49
N SER A 354 -59.05 0.81 13.97
CA SER A 354 -59.65 1.91 14.71
C SER A 354 -61.20 1.78 14.67
N LYS A 355 -61.84 1.97 15.85
CA LYS A 355 -63.32 1.97 15.95
C LYS A 355 -64.01 3.01 15.05
N LYS A 356 -63.30 4.01 14.55
CA LYS A 356 -63.77 5.01 13.59
C LYS A 356 -63.90 4.47 12.18
N TYR A 357 -63.03 3.56 11.77
CA TYR A 357 -63.05 2.97 10.42
C TYR A 357 -64.24 2.04 10.23
N THR A 358 -64.60 1.26 11.22
CA THR A 358 -65.78 0.39 11.24
C THR A 358 -67.13 1.17 11.15
N LYS A 359 -67.09 2.47 11.49
CA LYS A 359 -68.26 3.32 11.40
C LYS A 359 -68.47 3.97 10.01
N ILE A 360 -67.36 4.18 9.28
CA ILE A 360 -67.40 4.73 7.92
C ILE A 360 -67.81 3.63 6.90
N GLU A 361 -67.29 2.41 7.03
CA GLU A 361 -67.70 1.27 6.17
C GLU A 361 -69.19 0.87 6.32
N LYS A 362 -69.84 1.22 7.44
CA LYS A 362 -71.27 0.93 7.67
C LYS A 362 -72.19 2.02 7.12
N ASN A 363 -71.63 3.15 6.64
CA ASN A 363 -72.41 4.29 6.13
C ASN A 363 -72.18 4.56 4.64
N ILE A 364 -71.41 3.66 3.96
CA ILE A 364 -71.31 3.56 2.50
C ILE A 364 -72.04 2.30 2.03
#